data_9291bb816195f331af86c3a25325830e
#
_entry.id   9291bb816195f331af86c3a25325830e
#
_cell.length_a   1.000
_cell.length_b   1.000
_cell.length_c   1.000
_cell.angle_alpha   90.00
_cell.angle_beta   90.00
_cell.angle_gamma   90.00
#
_symmetry.space_group_name_H-M   'P 1'
#
loop_
_entity.id
_entity.type
_entity.pdbx_description
1 polymer ?
#
loop_
_entity_poly.entity_id
_entity_poly.type
_entity_poly.pdbx_seq_one_letter_code
_entity_poly.pdbx_strand_id
1 'polypeptide(L)'
;MGLFNRKINKGLTKTRDKFSSNIDNVLDAFDEIGDELYDELTEVLIMGDVGVSTSAFIVDEVKDRVGKKGIKHPTEVRTVIKEVVADMLGEDQKIDFVTTPAIILVVGVNGVGKTTTIGKMAHYFKEQDKKVILGAADTFRAAAIDQLEVWAERAGVEIVKHKEGADPAAVVFDTINAGISRNADVIIIDTAGRLHNKKHLMEELNKIFRVIDRELPYSDREIFLVLDATTGQNAVSQAKEFMGVTEVSGIVLTKLDGTARGGVVLSITNDLKLPVKFIGVGEGLDDLQPFSAETFAASLFDVEAPEDASNYEPIITVNEERLARDKAEAAAREVARQKLEAEEKARLEAEKLAEAESIEEPVIESEPDTIEEEFEETIEEPEIIEEELADESEEPVEEIIEEPVEEEPKEEKKAEEPKKKKGFFSGLFSGSGEYEG
;
A
#
# COMPACT_ATOMS: atom_id res chain seq x y z
N MET A 1 14.58 -27.99 8.80
CA MET A 1 14.05 -26.60 8.80
C MET A 1 14.52 -25.90 7.53
N GLY A 2 13.62 -25.57 6.60
CA GLY A 2 13.95 -24.94 5.33
C GLY A 2 14.58 -23.54 5.52
N LEU A 3 15.30 -23.05 4.52
CA LEU A 3 15.93 -21.70 4.56
C LEU A 3 14.89 -20.60 4.82
N PHE A 4 13.68 -20.77 4.29
CA PHE A 4 12.52 -19.90 4.47
C PHE A 4 12.14 -19.74 5.96
N ASN A 5 11.82 -20.85 6.66
CA ASN A 5 11.46 -20.83 8.08
C ASN A 5 12.56 -20.24 8.95
N ARG A 6 13.83 -20.43 8.55
CA ARG A 6 15.00 -19.90 9.27
C ARG A 6 15.08 -18.38 9.21
N LYS A 7 14.75 -17.77 8.07
CA LYS A 7 14.76 -16.31 7.90
C LYS A 7 13.62 -15.65 8.67
N ILE A 8 12.41 -16.21 8.60
CA ILE A 8 11.26 -15.72 9.35
C ILE A 8 11.51 -15.82 10.86
N ASN A 9 11.94 -16.97 11.35
CA ASN A 9 12.25 -17.16 12.78
C ASN A 9 13.33 -16.18 13.26
N LYS A 10 14.38 -15.93 12.47
CA LYS A 10 15.42 -14.96 12.79
C LYS A 10 14.88 -13.52 12.80
N GLY A 11 14.06 -13.16 11.82
CA GLY A 11 13.47 -11.82 11.71
C GLY A 11 12.47 -11.54 12.83
N LEU A 12 11.75 -12.55 13.29
CA LEU A 12 10.74 -12.41 14.35
C LEU A 12 11.28 -12.58 15.78
N THR A 13 12.58 -12.81 15.97
CA THR A 13 13.17 -13.08 17.29
C THR A 13 12.73 -12.09 18.35
N LYS A 14 12.85 -10.78 18.09
CA LYS A 14 12.48 -9.73 19.05
C LYS A 14 10.99 -9.72 19.38
N THR A 15 10.15 -9.94 18.37
CA THR A 15 8.69 -10.02 18.55
C THR A 15 8.34 -11.27 19.35
N ARG A 16 8.85 -12.41 18.95
CA ARG A 16 8.63 -13.68 19.62
C ARG A 16 9.03 -13.64 21.09
N ASP A 17 10.28 -13.23 21.37
CA ASP A 17 10.82 -13.23 22.73
C ASP A 17 9.97 -12.37 23.66
N LYS A 18 9.47 -11.23 23.20
CA LYS A 18 8.59 -10.38 23.99
C LYS A 18 7.16 -10.94 24.07
N PHE A 19 6.59 -11.37 22.95
CA PHE A 19 5.20 -11.83 22.86
C PHE A 19 4.99 -13.14 23.63
N SER A 20 5.80 -14.16 23.33
CA SER A 20 5.72 -15.47 23.98
C SER A 20 6.04 -15.37 25.46
N SER A 21 7.14 -14.71 25.85
CA SER A 21 7.52 -14.59 27.26
C SER A 21 6.47 -13.86 28.11
N ASN A 22 5.84 -12.83 27.56
CA ASN A 22 4.79 -12.11 28.29
C ASN A 22 3.55 -12.99 28.51
N ILE A 23 3.13 -13.75 27.49
CA ILE A 23 2.04 -14.70 27.63
C ILE A 23 2.39 -15.79 28.63
N ASP A 24 3.58 -16.40 28.54
CA ASP A 24 4.04 -17.44 29.45
C ASP A 24 4.08 -16.93 30.90
N ASN A 25 4.59 -15.71 31.15
CA ASN A 25 4.61 -15.09 32.47
C ASN A 25 3.21 -14.92 33.08
N VAL A 26 2.23 -14.54 32.25
CA VAL A 26 0.83 -14.45 32.74
C VAL A 26 0.29 -15.83 33.04
N LEU A 27 0.47 -16.81 32.15
CA LEU A 27 -0.04 -18.17 32.37
C LEU A 27 0.58 -18.85 33.60
N ASP A 28 1.87 -18.57 33.86
CA ASP A 28 2.59 -19.14 35.02
C ASP A 28 2.25 -18.42 36.36
N ALA A 29 1.70 -17.17 36.29
CA ALA A 29 1.32 -16.42 37.49
C ALA A 29 0.00 -16.88 38.11
N PHE A 30 -0.81 -17.65 37.41
CA PHE A 30 -2.13 -18.09 37.85
C PHE A 30 -2.17 -19.61 38.09
N ASP A 31 -2.78 -20.01 39.17
CA ASP A 31 -3.01 -21.45 39.48
C ASP A 31 -4.30 -21.97 38.86
N GLU A 32 -5.28 -21.08 38.58
CA GLU A 32 -6.60 -21.44 38.08
C GLU A 32 -7.00 -20.48 36.91
N ILE A 33 -7.87 -20.99 36.02
CA ILE A 33 -8.41 -20.24 34.92
C ILE A 33 -9.63 -19.45 35.38
N GLY A 34 -9.48 -18.13 35.54
CA GLY A 34 -10.53 -17.20 35.96
C GLY A 34 -10.58 -15.96 35.07
N ASP A 35 -11.51 -15.04 35.38
CA ASP A 35 -11.66 -13.79 34.62
C ASP A 35 -10.39 -12.94 34.71
N GLU A 36 -9.70 -12.92 35.86
CA GLU A 36 -8.44 -12.17 36.05
C GLU A 36 -7.34 -12.63 35.10
N LEU A 37 -7.23 -13.93 34.80
CA LEU A 37 -6.28 -14.44 33.80
C LEU A 37 -6.57 -13.86 32.41
N TYR A 38 -7.84 -13.78 32.01
CA TYR A 38 -8.24 -13.26 30.71
C TYR A 38 -8.04 -11.76 30.59
N ASP A 39 -8.22 -11.02 31.68
CA ASP A 39 -7.94 -9.58 31.73
C ASP A 39 -6.44 -9.30 31.54
N GLU A 40 -5.59 -10.01 32.26
CA GLU A 40 -4.12 -9.92 32.10
C GLU A 40 -3.66 -10.36 30.71
N LEU A 41 -4.23 -11.42 30.13
CA LEU A 41 -3.94 -11.82 28.74
C LEU A 41 -4.32 -10.72 27.76
N THR A 42 -5.45 -10.03 27.97
CA THR A 42 -5.86 -8.92 27.13
C THR A 42 -4.85 -7.77 27.21
N GLU A 43 -4.38 -7.41 28.40
CA GLU A 43 -3.37 -6.35 28.59
C GLU A 43 -2.05 -6.70 27.90
N VAL A 44 -1.58 -7.93 28.06
CA VAL A 44 -0.33 -8.39 27.42
C VAL A 44 -0.41 -8.35 25.89
N LEU A 45 -1.54 -8.76 25.32
CA LEU A 45 -1.77 -8.66 23.88
C LEU A 45 -1.74 -7.22 23.38
N ILE A 46 -2.39 -6.31 24.10
CA ILE A 46 -2.37 -4.86 23.79
C ILE A 46 -0.93 -4.31 23.88
N MET A 47 -0.18 -4.68 24.92
CA MET A 47 1.24 -4.29 25.08
C MET A 47 2.13 -4.86 23.96
N GLY A 48 1.70 -5.95 23.31
CA GLY A 48 2.32 -6.55 22.13
C GLY A 48 1.92 -5.89 20.81
N ASP A 49 1.25 -4.74 20.83
CA ASP A 49 0.72 -4.01 19.66
C ASP A 49 -0.37 -4.78 18.88
N VAL A 50 -1.09 -5.72 19.54
CA VAL A 50 -2.22 -6.45 18.92
C VAL A 50 -3.46 -5.56 18.75
N GLY A 51 -3.53 -4.40 19.38
CA GLY A 51 -4.71 -3.54 19.32
C GLY A 51 -5.90 -4.05 20.20
N VAL A 52 -6.69 -3.11 20.72
CA VAL A 52 -7.72 -3.42 21.71
C VAL A 52 -8.81 -4.34 21.16
N SER A 53 -9.35 -4.06 19.97
CA SER A 53 -10.41 -4.88 19.34
C SER A 53 -9.96 -6.30 19.05
N THR A 54 -8.76 -6.45 18.51
CA THR A 54 -8.22 -7.76 18.17
C THR A 54 -7.82 -8.54 19.42
N SER A 55 -7.28 -7.89 20.44
CA SER A 55 -6.98 -8.55 21.73
C SER A 55 -8.24 -9.09 22.40
N ALA A 56 -9.31 -8.30 22.45
CA ALA A 56 -10.60 -8.74 22.98
C ALA A 56 -11.14 -9.93 22.17
N PHE A 57 -11.11 -9.87 20.85
CA PHE A 57 -11.54 -10.97 20.00
C PHE A 57 -10.75 -12.28 20.26
N ILE A 58 -9.41 -12.18 20.36
CA ILE A 58 -8.56 -13.36 20.65
C ILE A 58 -8.93 -13.94 22.02
N VAL A 59 -9.08 -13.11 23.05
CA VAL A 59 -9.36 -13.59 24.40
C VAL A 59 -10.76 -14.21 24.51
N ASP A 60 -11.76 -13.63 23.85
CA ASP A 60 -13.12 -14.19 23.79
C ASP A 60 -13.13 -15.57 23.11
N GLU A 61 -12.43 -15.71 21.98
CA GLU A 61 -12.29 -17.01 21.30
C GLU A 61 -11.51 -18.03 22.14
N VAL A 62 -10.46 -17.59 22.84
CA VAL A 62 -9.71 -18.45 23.77
C VAL A 62 -10.61 -18.92 24.90
N LYS A 63 -11.39 -18.01 25.52
CA LYS A 63 -12.32 -18.33 26.61
C LYS A 63 -13.37 -19.37 26.18
N ASP A 64 -13.95 -19.19 24.99
CA ASP A 64 -14.93 -20.13 24.42
C ASP A 64 -14.30 -21.53 24.16
N ARG A 65 -13.10 -21.56 23.54
CA ARG A 65 -12.41 -22.83 23.25
C ARG A 65 -11.93 -23.54 24.51
N VAL A 66 -11.42 -22.84 25.51
CA VAL A 66 -11.03 -23.37 26.82
C VAL A 66 -12.23 -24.03 27.50
N GLY A 67 -13.39 -23.35 27.48
CA GLY A 67 -14.64 -23.89 28.02
C GLY A 67 -15.11 -25.16 27.29
N LYS A 68 -15.10 -25.16 25.96
CA LYS A 68 -15.48 -26.28 25.11
C LYS A 68 -14.55 -27.50 25.27
N LYS A 69 -13.25 -27.26 25.39
CA LYS A 69 -12.23 -28.31 25.56
C LYS A 69 -12.13 -28.82 27.01
N GLY A 70 -12.73 -28.13 27.97
CA GLY A 70 -12.68 -28.44 29.41
C GLY A 70 -11.29 -28.32 30.01
N ILE A 71 -10.48 -27.37 29.50
CA ILE A 71 -9.11 -27.10 29.98
C ILE A 71 -9.18 -26.51 31.38
N LYS A 72 -8.31 -26.98 32.27
CA LYS A 72 -8.32 -26.59 33.68
C LYS A 72 -7.04 -25.90 34.14
N HIS A 73 -5.94 -26.13 33.43
CA HIS A 73 -4.65 -25.60 33.80
C HIS A 73 -4.26 -24.40 32.91
N PRO A 74 -3.86 -23.27 33.49
CA PRO A 74 -3.48 -22.07 32.72
C PRO A 74 -2.43 -22.34 31.65
N THR A 75 -1.43 -23.18 31.94
CA THR A 75 -0.36 -23.50 30.97
C THR A 75 -0.87 -24.17 29.68
N GLU A 76 -2.02 -24.86 29.71
CA GLU A 76 -2.63 -25.44 28.51
C GLU A 76 -3.31 -24.40 27.61
N VAL A 77 -3.64 -23.22 28.18
CA VAL A 77 -4.28 -22.11 27.42
C VAL A 77 -3.35 -21.59 26.31
N ARG A 78 -2.02 -21.70 26.49
CA ARG A 78 -1.03 -21.35 25.47
C ARG A 78 -1.30 -22.00 24.11
N THR A 79 -1.63 -23.29 24.14
CA THR A 79 -1.96 -24.05 22.90
C THR A 79 -3.23 -23.50 22.24
N VAL A 80 -4.23 -23.12 23.07
CA VAL A 80 -5.48 -22.54 22.54
C VAL A 80 -5.24 -21.17 21.94
N ILE A 81 -4.42 -20.31 22.57
CA ILE A 81 -4.04 -19.01 22.01
C ILE A 81 -3.37 -19.20 20.65
N LYS A 82 -2.44 -20.14 20.53
CA LYS A 82 -1.78 -20.45 19.26
C LYS A 82 -2.78 -20.87 18.18
N GLU A 83 -3.72 -21.76 18.50
CA GLU A 83 -4.76 -22.20 17.57
C GLU A 83 -5.65 -21.02 17.12
N VAL A 84 -6.09 -20.18 18.06
CA VAL A 84 -6.90 -18.99 17.75
C VAL A 84 -6.16 -18.03 16.84
N VAL A 85 -4.87 -17.78 17.12
CA VAL A 85 -4.03 -16.90 16.28
C VAL A 85 -3.84 -17.49 14.89
N ALA A 86 -3.58 -18.79 14.76
CA ALA A 86 -3.43 -19.46 13.47
C ALA A 86 -4.72 -19.39 12.65
N ASP A 87 -5.86 -19.69 13.25
CA ASP A 87 -7.17 -19.64 12.59
C ASP A 87 -7.55 -18.20 12.18
N MET A 88 -7.19 -17.20 12.99
CA MET A 88 -7.44 -15.79 12.70
C MET A 88 -6.60 -15.29 11.52
N LEU A 89 -5.35 -15.73 11.40
CA LEU A 89 -4.49 -15.41 10.27
C LEU A 89 -4.99 -16.04 8.97
N GLY A 90 -5.73 -17.16 9.09
CA GLY A 90 -6.39 -17.84 7.99
C GLY A 90 -5.45 -18.58 7.06
N GLU A 91 -5.90 -18.84 5.84
CA GLU A 91 -5.11 -19.51 4.82
C GLU A 91 -4.17 -18.55 4.10
N ASP A 92 -3.04 -19.08 3.64
CA ASP A 92 -2.05 -18.33 2.86
C ASP A 92 -2.66 -17.85 1.55
N GLN A 93 -2.67 -16.54 1.37
CA GLN A 93 -3.21 -15.90 0.17
C GLN A 93 -2.13 -15.81 -0.92
N LYS A 94 -2.18 -16.75 -1.86
CA LYS A 94 -1.25 -16.77 -2.99
C LYS A 94 -1.43 -15.55 -3.92
N ILE A 95 -0.34 -15.18 -4.59
CA ILE A 95 -0.40 -14.25 -5.71
C ILE A 95 -0.62 -15.11 -6.96
N ASP A 96 -1.81 -15.01 -7.54
CA ASP A 96 -2.20 -15.82 -8.70
C ASP A 96 -2.36 -14.89 -9.91
N PHE A 97 -1.33 -14.82 -10.74
CA PHE A 97 -1.37 -14.10 -12.00
C PHE A 97 -1.65 -15.04 -13.15
N VAL A 98 -2.70 -14.74 -13.89
CA VAL A 98 -3.12 -15.51 -15.07
C VAL A 98 -2.72 -14.81 -16.36
N THR A 99 -2.61 -13.48 -16.31
CA THR A 99 -2.29 -12.64 -17.48
C THR A 99 -0.85 -12.18 -17.47
N THR A 100 -0.26 -12.01 -18.67
CA THR A 100 1.07 -11.45 -18.86
C THR A 100 1.03 -10.26 -19.82
N PRO A 101 1.60 -9.12 -19.45
CA PRO A 101 2.17 -8.81 -18.14
C PRO A 101 1.08 -8.61 -17.07
N ALA A 102 1.30 -9.16 -15.88
CA ALA A 102 0.57 -8.75 -14.68
C ALA A 102 1.17 -7.43 -14.14
N ILE A 103 0.38 -6.64 -13.42
CA ILE A 103 0.83 -5.35 -12.89
C ILE A 103 0.66 -5.27 -11.38
N ILE A 104 1.72 -4.85 -10.68
CA ILE A 104 1.73 -4.59 -9.25
C ILE A 104 1.99 -3.10 -9.02
N LEU A 105 1.05 -2.42 -8.37
CA LEU A 105 1.27 -1.07 -7.85
C LEU A 105 1.65 -1.14 -6.39
N VAL A 106 2.72 -0.44 -6.01
CA VAL A 106 3.19 -0.40 -4.63
C VAL A 106 2.90 0.98 -4.05
N VAL A 107 2.00 1.02 -3.07
CA VAL A 107 1.56 2.24 -2.39
C VAL A 107 1.97 2.24 -0.91
N GLY A 108 1.92 3.39 -0.24
CA GLY A 108 2.27 3.53 1.18
C GLY A 108 2.94 4.88 1.47
N VAL A 109 3.03 5.28 2.73
CA VAL A 109 3.65 6.57 3.11
C VAL A 109 5.16 6.58 2.83
N ASN A 110 5.77 7.76 2.85
CA ASN A 110 7.21 7.87 2.69
C ASN A 110 7.96 7.26 3.88
N GLY A 111 9.06 6.55 3.63
CA GLY A 111 9.90 5.95 4.67
C GLY A 111 9.49 4.55 5.14
N VAL A 112 8.35 4.01 4.71
CA VAL A 112 7.93 2.64 5.07
C VAL A 112 8.69 1.54 4.35
N GLY A 113 9.50 1.88 3.33
CA GLY A 113 10.32 0.92 2.59
C GLY A 113 9.76 0.50 1.23
N LYS A 114 8.88 1.28 0.58
CA LYS A 114 8.33 0.96 -0.76
C LYS A 114 9.40 0.59 -1.77
N THR A 115 10.30 1.52 -2.06
CA THR A 115 11.37 1.35 -3.06
C THR A 115 12.25 0.12 -2.78
N THR A 116 12.58 -0.10 -1.50
CA THR A 116 13.31 -1.30 -1.06
C THR A 116 12.50 -2.57 -1.27
N THR A 117 11.21 -2.55 -0.94
CA THR A 117 10.29 -3.67 -1.16
C THR A 117 10.18 -4.03 -2.63
N ILE A 118 10.05 -3.03 -3.51
CA ILE A 118 9.99 -3.22 -4.96
C ILE A 118 11.24 -3.92 -5.48
N GLY A 119 12.42 -3.46 -5.06
CA GLY A 119 13.68 -4.09 -5.46
C GLY A 119 13.80 -5.56 -5.01
N LYS A 120 13.41 -5.85 -3.77
CA LYS A 120 13.39 -7.23 -3.24
C LYS A 120 12.31 -8.09 -3.90
N MET A 121 11.14 -7.54 -4.19
CA MET A 121 10.06 -8.23 -4.89
C MET A 121 10.46 -8.55 -6.34
N ALA A 122 11.14 -7.62 -7.01
CA ALA A 122 11.69 -7.85 -8.34
C ALA A 122 12.72 -9.00 -8.35
N HIS A 123 13.60 -9.03 -7.36
CA HIS A 123 14.54 -10.14 -7.18
C HIS A 123 13.81 -11.46 -6.93
N TYR A 124 12.82 -11.45 -6.04
CA TYR A 124 12.01 -12.61 -5.71
C TYR A 124 11.32 -13.24 -6.94
N PHE A 125 10.71 -12.43 -7.81
CA PHE A 125 10.10 -12.94 -9.04
C PHE A 125 11.15 -13.40 -10.05
N LYS A 126 12.29 -12.71 -10.13
CA LYS A 126 13.38 -13.10 -11.02
C LYS A 126 13.98 -14.46 -10.65
N GLU A 127 14.13 -14.77 -9.36
CA GLU A 127 14.58 -16.09 -8.88
C GLU A 127 13.62 -17.23 -9.25
N GLN A 128 12.38 -16.87 -9.66
CA GLN A 128 11.39 -17.79 -10.21
C GLN A 128 11.33 -17.77 -11.75
N ASP A 129 12.42 -17.35 -12.39
CA ASP A 129 12.52 -17.22 -13.84
C ASP A 129 11.48 -16.29 -14.49
N LYS A 130 10.92 -15.33 -13.71
CA LYS A 130 10.00 -14.33 -14.27
C LYS A 130 10.73 -13.11 -14.75
N LYS A 131 10.32 -12.62 -15.91
CA LYS A 131 10.83 -11.38 -16.48
C LYS A 131 10.11 -10.19 -15.89
N VAL A 132 10.84 -9.36 -15.14
CA VAL A 132 10.30 -8.21 -14.38
C VAL A 132 10.78 -6.91 -15.01
N ILE A 133 9.87 -5.93 -15.08
CA ILE A 133 10.20 -4.54 -15.43
C ILE A 133 9.68 -3.63 -14.32
N LEU A 134 10.54 -2.69 -13.89
CA LEU A 134 10.20 -1.68 -12.89
C LEU A 134 9.82 -0.36 -13.54
N GLY A 135 8.85 0.35 -12.95
CA GLY A 135 8.45 1.71 -13.31
C GLY A 135 8.65 2.68 -12.15
N ALA A 136 9.49 3.71 -12.34
CA ALA A 136 9.79 4.72 -11.33
C ALA A 136 8.77 5.87 -11.38
N ALA A 137 7.54 5.65 -10.88
CA ALA A 137 6.49 6.65 -10.90
C ALA A 137 6.44 7.56 -9.64
N ASP A 138 7.31 7.39 -8.62
CA ASP A 138 7.56 8.42 -7.58
C ASP A 138 8.46 9.53 -8.17
N THR A 139 7.94 10.26 -9.15
CA THR A 139 8.68 11.26 -9.92
C THR A 139 8.99 12.54 -9.15
N PHE A 140 8.33 12.77 -8.02
CA PHE A 140 8.56 13.96 -7.18
C PHE A 140 9.85 13.90 -6.37
N ARG A 141 10.49 12.74 -6.31
CA ARG A 141 11.67 12.52 -5.47
C ARG A 141 12.81 11.98 -6.32
N ALA A 142 13.73 12.86 -6.76
CA ALA A 142 14.91 12.44 -7.50
C ALA A 142 15.63 11.27 -6.80
N ALA A 143 15.86 11.38 -5.49
CA ALA A 143 16.49 10.32 -4.71
C ALA A 143 15.71 8.99 -4.70
N ALA A 144 14.39 8.98 -4.90
CA ALA A 144 13.62 7.73 -5.00
C ALA A 144 13.85 7.04 -6.35
N ILE A 145 13.94 7.82 -7.43
CA ILE A 145 14.26 7.32 -8.77
C ILE A 145 15.65 6.68 -8.76
N ASP A 146 16.67 7.38 -8.26
CA ASP A 146 18.05 6.89 -8.18
C ASP A 146 18.14 5.65 -7.28
N GLN A 147 17.40 5.65 -6.16
CA GLN A 147 17.35 4.50 -5.26
C GLN A 147 16.74 3.27 -5.94
N LEU A 148 15.65 3.45 -6.69
CA LEU A 148 15.01 2.35 -7.41
C LEU A 148 15.92 1.80 -8.51
N GLU A 149 16.69 2.66 -9.18
CA GLU A 149 17.70 2.24 -10.16
C GLU A 149 18.76 1.33 -9.54
N VAL A 150 19.32 1.72 -8.38
CA VAL A 150 20.26 0.88 -7.64
C VAL A 150 19.66 -0.48 -7.27
N TRP A 151 18.37 -0.51 -6.89
CA TRP A 151 17.68 -1.75 -6.60
C TRP A 151 17.45 -2.59 -7.85
N ALA A 152 17.09 -1.96 -8.98
CA ALA A 152 16.94 -2.65 -10.28
C ALA A 152 18.26 -3.31 -10.70
N GLU A 153 19.38 -2.60 -10.60
CA GLU A 153 20.71 -3.14 -10.87
C GLU A 153 21.05 -4.33 -9.97
N ARG A 154 20.81 -4.21 -8.65
CA ARG A 154 21.06 -5.30 -7.70
C ARG A 154 20.20 -6.53 -7.96
N ALA A 155 18.93 -6.33 -8.27
CA ALA A 155 18.01 -7.40 -8.65
C ALA A 155 18.30 -7.93 -10.08
N GLY A 156 19.04 -7.17 -10.89
CA GLY A 156 19.35 -7.50 -12.29
C GLY A 156 18.10 -7.49 -13.16
N VAL A 157 17.21 -6.51 -12.97
CA VAL A 157 15.98 -6.29 -13.75
C VAL A 157 16.02 -4.94 -14.44
N GLU A 158 15.18 -4.77 -15.45
CA GLU A 158 15.08 -3.53 -16.21
C GLU A 158 14.20 -2.50 -15.50
N ILE A 159 14.52 -1.21 -15.67
CA ILE A 159 13.76 -0.09 -15.11
C ILE A 159 13.40 0.93 -16.21
N VAL A 160 12.19 1.46 -16.14
CA VAL A 160 11.73 2.62 -16.91
C VAL A 160 11.61 3.80 -15.96
N LYS A 161 12.30 4.89 -16.29
CA LYS A 161 12.34 6.11 -15.47
C LYS A 161 12.31 7.35 -16.36
N HIS A 162 11.74 8.42 -15.84
CA HIS A 162 11.78 9.75 -16.43
C HIS A 162 12.55 10.72 -15.52
N LYS A 163 12.67 11.97 -15.96
CA LYS A 163 13.26 13.04 -15.16
C LYS A 163 12.36 13.36 -13.95
N GLU A 164 12.97 13.87 -12.90
CA GLU A 164 12.23 14.43 -11.76
C GLU A 164 11.15 15.43 -12.24
N GLY A 165 9.97 15.36 -11.61
CA GLY A 165 8.82 16.19 -11.95
C GLY A 165 8.04 15.77 -13.20
N ALA A 166 8.40 14.66 -13.85
CA ALA A 166 7.61 14.10 -14.94
C ALA A 166 6.22 13.61 -14.46
N ASP A 167 5.26 13.49 -15.35
CA ASP A 167 3.94 12.94 -15.04
C ASP A 167 4.08 11.44 -14.68
N PRO A 168 3.70 11.00 -13.46
CA PRO A 168 3.71 9.59 -13.07
C PRO A 168 2.96 8.68 -14.05
N ALA A 169 1.83 9.14 -14.59
CA ALA A 169 1.04 8.38 -15.55
C ALA A 169 1.77 8.16 -16.88
N ALA A 170 2.63 9.10 -17.30
CA ALA A 170 3.48 8.91 -18.49
C ALA A 170 4.56 7.85 -18.25
N VAL A 171 5.16 7.81 -17.05
CA VAL A 171 6.12 6.74 -16.68
C VAL A 171 5.44 5.38 -16.72
N VAL A 172 4.23 5.28 -16.17
CA VAL A 172 3.44 4.03 -16.18
C VAL A 172 3.13 3.59 -17.61
N PHE A 173 2.71 4.52 -18.47
CA PHE A 173 2.44 4.26 -19.90
C PHE A 173 3.67 3.66 -20.59
N ASP A 174 4.84 4.30 -20.45
CA ASP A 174 6.06 3.82 -21.08
C ASP A 174 6.54 2.49 -20.47
N THR A 175 6.31 2.28 -19.16
CA THR A 175 6.64 1.01 -18.50
C THR A 175 5.78 -0.12 -19.03
N ILE A 176 4.48 0.10 -19.24
CA ILE A 176 3.57 -0.89 -19.82
C ILE A 176 4.00 -1.23 -21.24
N ASN A 177 4.27 -0.23 -22.09
CA ASN A 177 4.73 -0.46 -23.46
C ASN A 177 6.06 -1.22 -23.52
N ALA A 178 6.99 -0.88 -22.62
CA ALA A 178 8.23 -1.64 -22.47
C ALA A 178 7.96 -3.09 -22.04
N GLY A 179 7.03 -3.30 -21.10
CA GLY A 179 6.61 -4.62 -20.64
C GLY A 179 6.04 -5.49 -21.77
N ILE A 180 5.11 -4.94 -22.52
CA ILE A 180 4.50 -5.63 -23.67
C ILE A 180 5.56 -5.96 -24.74
N SER A 181 6.35 -4.97 -25.16
CA SER A 181 7.33 -5.13 -26.23
C SER A 181 8.46 -6.10 -25.89
N ARG A 182 8.77 -6.23 -24.61
CA ARG A 182 9.84 -7.10 -24.11
C ARG A 182 9.31 -8.44 -23.58
N ASN A 183 8.01 -8.71 -23.67
CA ASN A 183 7.35 -9.89 -23.10
C ASN A 183 7.69 -10.07 -21.61
N ALA A 184 7.44 -9.04 -20.81
CA ALA A 184 7.57 -9.13 -19.36
C ALA A 184 6.43 -9.98 -18.78
N ASP A 185 6.73 -10.74 -17.72
CA ASP A 185 5.71 -11.46 -16.95
C ASP A 185 5.06 -10.56 -15.92
N VAL A 186 5.85 -9.68 -15.29
CA VAL A 186 5.41 -8.80 -14.21
C VAL A 186 5.95 -7.39 -14.39
N ILE A 187 5.08 -6.41 -14.21
CA ILE A 187 5.43 -4.98 -14.12
C ILE A 187 5.21 -4.54 -12.69
N ILE A 188 6.21 -3.92 -12.06
CA ILE A 188 6.10 -3.37 -10.69
C ILE A 188 6.31 -1.87 -10.73
N ILE A 189 5.34 -1.10 -10.22
CA ILE A 189 5.32 0.36 -10.25
C ILE A 189 5.54 0.93 -8.85
N ASP A 190 6.58 1.76 -8.67
CA ASP A 190 6.76 2.61 -7.48
C ASP A 190 5.88 3.85 -7.57
N THR A 191 5.17 4.20 -6.51
CA THR A 191 4.27 5.36 -6.47
C THR A 191 4.65 6.35 -5.37
N ALA A 192 4.21 7.60 -5.51
CA ALA A 192 4.38 8.60 -4.46
C ALA A 192 3.63 8.19 -3.17
N GLY A 193 4.18 8.62 -2.02
CA GLY A 193 3.64 8.27 -0.69
C GLY A 193 3.14 9.48 0.12
N ARG A 194 2.52 10.48 -0.52
CA ARG A 194 2.10 11.74 0.11
C ARG A 194 0.69 11.68 0.70
N LEU A 195 0.49 10.84 1.72
CA LEU A 195 -0.82 10.63 2.35
C LEU A 195 -1.40 11.90 3.01
N HIS A 196 -0.55 12.85 3.43
CA HIS A 196 -0.99 14.13 3.98
C HIS A 196 -1.80 14.99 2.98
N ASN A 197 -1.62 14.77 1.68
CA ASN A 197 -2.42 15.38 0.61
C ASN A 197 -3.24 14.31 -0.11
N LYS A 198 -4.24 13.75 0.58
CA LYS A 198 -5.09 12.64 0.09
C LYS A 198 -5.71 12.94 -1.26
N LYS A 199 -6.21 14.16 -1.47
CA LYS A 199 -6.88 14.54 -2.73
C LYS A 199 -5.93 14.44 -3.91
N HIS A 200 -4.73 14.99 -3.78
CA HIS A 200 -3.72 14.94 -4.84
C HIS A 200 -3.25 13.51 -5.11
N LEU A 201 -3.01 12.72 -4.06
CA LEU A 201 -2.64 11.31 -4.20
C LEU A 201 -3.72 10.51 -4.92
N MET A 202 -5.00 10.73 -4.57
CA MET A 202 -6.13 10.08 -5.24
C MET A 202 -6.21 10.47 -6.73
N GLU A 203 -6.03 11.75 -7.06
CA GLU A 203 -6.02 12.22 -8.44
C GLU A 203 -4.89 11.60 -9.25
N GLU A 204 -3.69 11.48 -8.66
CA GLU A 204 -2.53 10.85 -9.28
C GLU A 204 -2.75 9.35 -9.51
N LEU A 205 -3.20 8.61 -8.49
CA LEU A 205 -3.52 7.18 -8.62
C LEU A 205 -4.64 6.94 -9.63
N ASN A 206 -5.67 7.78 -9.67
CA ASN A 206 -6.74 7.70 -10.66
C ASN A 206 -6.25 7.94 -12.10
N LYS A 207 -5.23 8.78 -12.30
CA LYS A 207 -4.60 8.93 -13.63
C LYS A 207 -3.83 7.67 -14.00
N ILE A 208 -3.08 7.11 -13.07
CA ILE A 208 -2.35 5.85 -13.26
C ILE A 208 -3.31 4.72 -13.61
N PHE A 209 -4.42 4.55 -12.87
CA PHE A 209 -5.42 3.52 -13.14
C PHE A 209 -6.04 3.67 -14.53
N ARG A 210 -6.38 4.90 -14.96
CA ARG A 210 -6.90 5.12 -16.31
C ARG A 210 -5.92 4.69 -17.41
N VAL A 211 -4.62 4.90 -17.19
CA VAL A 211 -3.60 4.42 -18.14
C VAL A 211 -3.55 2.90 -18.14
N ILE A 212 -3.54 2.25 -16.98
CA ILE A 212 -3.53 0.80 -16.87
C ILE A 212 -4.78 0.19 -17.52
N ASP A 213 -5.97 0.73 -17.23
CA ASP A 213 -7.23 0.25 -17.79
C ASP A 213 -7.30 0.37 -19.32
N ARG A 214 -6.62 1.39 -19.88
CA ARG A 214 -6.58 1.59 -21.33
C ARG A 214 -5.56 0.67 -22.01
N GLU A 215 -4.35 0.56 -21.45
CA GLU A 215 -3.23 -0.17 -22.09
C GLU A 215 -3.25 -1.68 -21.77
N LEU A 216 -3.74 -2.04 -20.58
CA LEU A 216 -3.81 -3.41 -20.07
C LEU A 216 -5.20 -3.74 -19.49
N PRO A 217 -6.28 -3.66 -20.28
CA PRO A 217 -7.66 -3.77 -19.77
C PRO A 217 -7.98 -5.12 -19.11
N TYR A 218 -7.17 -6.15 -19.38
CA TYR A 218 -7.42 -7.53 -18.92
C TYR A 218 -6.29 -8.10 -18.09
N SER A 219 -5.33 -7.26 -17.69
CA SER A 219 -4.21 -7.71 -16.87
C SER A 219 -4.65 -7.96 -15.43
N ASP A 220 -4.07 -8.98 -14.82
CA ASP A 220 -4.15 -9.13 -13.39
C ASP A 220 -3.46 -7.94 -12.72
N ARG A 221 -4.15 -7.38 -11.72
CA ARG A 221 -3.69 -6.19 -11.00
C ARG A 221 -3.67 -6.46 -9.52
N GLU A 222 -2.53 -6.16 -8.91
CA GLU A 222 -2.38 -6.12 -7.46
C GLU A 222 -2.00 -4.71 -7.01
N ILE A 223 -2.57 -4.26 -5.90
CA ILE A 223 -2.23 -2.99 -5.25
C ILE A 223 -1.73 -3.33 -3.87
N PHE A 224 -0.41 -3.32 -3.68
CA PHE A 224 0.21 -3.67 -2.41
C PHE A 224 0.49 -2.43 -1.58
N LEU A 225 -0.12 -2.39 -0.41
CA LEU A 225 0.15 -1.37 0.59
C LEU A 225 1.32 -1.80 1.47
N VAL A 226 2.40 -1.02 1.41
CA VAL A 226 3.58 -1.23 2.26
C VAL A 226 3.40 -0.48 3.58
N LEU A 227 3.54 -1.21 4.69
CA LEU A 227 3.45 -0.70 6.05
C LEU A 227 4.73 -1.02 6.83
N ASP A 228 5.09 -0.15 7.76
CA ASP A 228 6.24 -0.31 8.66
C ASP A 228 5.77 -0.89 10.00
N ALA A 229 6.17 -2.12 10.32
CA ALA A 229 5.80 -2.80 11.56
C ALA A 229 6.27 -2.05 12.82
N THR A 230 7.34 -1.25 12.73
CA THR A 230 7.84 -0.48 13.88
C THR A 230 6.87 0.59 14.36
N THR A 231 5.93 0.99 13.51
CA THR A 231 4.91 2.01 13.84
C THR A 231 3.73 1.45 14.63
N GLY A 232 3.64 0.12 14.81
CA GLY A 232 2.58 -0.52 15.60
C GLY A 232 1.18 -0.16 15.09
N GLN A 233 0.26 0.23 15.99
CA GLN A 233 -1.13 0.56 15.65
C GLN A 233 -1.28 1.75 14.68
N ASN A 234 -0.27 2.60 14.53
CA ASN A 234 -0.27 3.63 13.50
C ASN A 234 -0.27 3.03 12.08
N ALA A 235 0.31 1.83 11.89
CA ALA A 235 0.24 1.14 10.59
C ALA A 235 -1.21 0.80 10.21
N VAL A 236 -2.02 0.33 11.17
CA VAL A 236 -3.46 0.04 10.96
C VAL A 236 -4.22 1.32 10.57
N SER A 237 -3.94 2.43 11.24
CA SER A 237 -4.55 3.72 10.92
C SER A 237 -4.18 4.21 9.52
N GLN A 238 -2.90 4.10 9.13
CA GLN A 238 -2.44 4.41 7.77
C GLN A 238 -3.12 3.53 6.72
N ALA A 239 -3.27 2.23 7.02
CA ALA A 239 -3.93 1.32 6.10
C ALA A 239 -5.39 1.71 5.85
N LYS A 240 -6.16 2.04 6.90
CA LYS A 240 -7.54 2.55 6.77
C LYS A 240 -7.61 3.81 5.90
N GLU A 241 -6.63 4.69 6.02
CA GLU A 241 -6.55 5.89 5.18
C GLU A 241 -6.28 5.60 3.72
N PHE A 242 -5.38 4.64 3.41
CA PHE A 242 -5.10 4.21 2.04
C PHE A 242 -6.28 3.46 1.42
N MET A 243 -6.99 2.62 2.18
CA MET A 243 -8.21 1.94 1.73
C MET A 243 -9.32 2.94 1.33
N GLY A 244 -9.32 4.14 1.91
CA GLY A 244 -10.21 5.23 1.49
C GLY A 244 -9.76 5.96 0.21
N VAL A 245 -8.56 5.65 -0.31
CA VAL A 245 -7.98 6.28 -1.51
C VAL A 245 -7.95 5.33 -2.69
N THR A 246 -7.68 4.04 -2.46
CA THR A 246 -7.54 3.01 -3.50
C THR A 246 -7.96 1.63 -2.98
N GLU A 247 -8.28 0.73 -3.92
CA GLU A 247 -8.61 -0.67 -3.63
C GLU A 247 -7.33 -1.47 -3.36
N VAL A 248 -6.91 -1.51 -2.09
CA VAL A 248 -5.76 -2.31 -1.66
C VAL A 248 -6.09 -3.79 -1.75
N SER A 249 -5.28 -4.58 -2.45
CA SER A 249 -5.47 -6.03 -2.61
C SER A 249 -4.63 -6.86 -1.64
N GLY A 250 -3.57 -6.28 -1.07
CA GLY A 250 -2.71 -6.97 -0.11
C GLY A 250 -1.75 -6.05 0.62
N ILE A 251 -1.23 -6.54 1.71
CA ILE A 251 -0.29 -5.84 2.59
C ILE A 251 1.12 -6.41 2.45
N VAL A 252 2.11 -5.53 2.42
CA VAL A 252 3.52 -5.89 2.63
C VAL A 252 3.99 -5.23 3.92
N LEU A 253 4.34 -6.04 4.91
CA LEU A 253 4.78 -5.53 6.21
C LEU A 253 6.30 -5.58 6.31
N THR A 254 6.93 -4.43 6.50
CA THR A 254 8.40 -4.26 6.53
C THR A 254 8.94 -4.11 7.94
N LYS A 255 10.26 -4.26 8.10
CA LYS A 255 11.03 -3.99 9.33
C LYS A 255 10.62 -4.84 10.54
N LEU A 256 10.12 -6.05 10.32
CA LEU A 256 9.77 -6.97 11.41
C LEU A 256 10.99 -7.38 12.25
N ASP A 257 12.16 -7.46 11.65
CA ASP A 257 13.44 -7.76 12.32
C ASP A 257 13.89 -6.65 13.29
N GLY A 258 13.43 -5.44 13.07
CA GLY A 258 13.76 -4.26 13.88
C GLY A 258 12.91 -4.09 15.13
N THR A 259 11.77 -4.79 15.24
CA THR A 259 10.73 -4.46 16.23
C THR A 259 10.31 -5.64 17.08
N ALA A 260 9.81 -5.34 18.27
CA ALA A 260 9.05 -6.25 19.13
C ALA A 260 7.51 -6.05 18.99
N ARG A 261 7.06 -5.33 17.96
CA ARG A 261 5.66 -4.94 17.71
C ARG A 261 5.00 -5.77 16.61
N GLY A 262 5.50 -6.96 16.35
CA GLY A 262 4.98 -7.84 15.28
C GLY A 262 3.53 -8.29 15.50
N GLY A 263 2.97 -8.12 16.69
CA GLY A 263 1.54 -8.33 16.97
C GLY A 263 0.61 -7.47 16.09
N VAL A 264 1.12 -6.40 15.50
CA VAL A 264 0.38 -5.57 14.54
C VAL A 264 -0.12 -6.36 13.32
N VAL A 265 0.55 -7.46 12.94
CA VAL A 265 0.09 -8.37 11.88
C VAL A 265 -1.32 -8.88 12.19
N LEU A 266 -1.56 -9.27 13.46
CA LEU A 266 -2.84 -9.77 13.92
C LEU A 266 -3.95 -8.72 13.80
N SER A 267 -3.65 -7.45 14.16
CA SER A 267 -4.59 -6.34 13.97
C SER A 267 -4.87 -6.05 12.51
N ILE A 268 -3.85 -6.06 11.67
CA ILE A 268 -4.00 -5.84 10.23
C ILE A 268 -4.93 -6.88 9.62
N THR A 269 -4.69 -8.16 9.91
CA THR A 269 -5.51 -9.26 9.39
C THR A 269 -6.93 -9.19 9.93
N ASN A 270 -7.11 -8.98 11.24
CA ASN A 270 -8.44 -8.97 11.85
C ASN A 270 -9.25 -7.71 11.56
N ASP A 271 -8.64 -6.51 11.70
CA ASP A 271 -9.38 -5.24 11.62
C ASP A 271 -9.58 -4.77 10.17
N LEU A 272 -8.65 -5.08 9.27
CA LEU A 272 -8.70 -4.62 7.88
C LEU A 272 -9.27 -5.66 6.92
N LYS A 273 -9.22 -6.94 7.30
CA LYS A 273 -9.62 -8.08 6.45
C LYS A 273 -8.85 -8.11 5.12
N LEU A 274 -7.64 -7.57 5.11
CA LEU A 274 -6.73 -7.60 3.99
C LEU A 274 -5.66 -8.68 4.19
N PRO A 275 -5.32 -9.45 3.16
CA PRO A 275 -4.28 -10.46 3.26
C PRO A 275 -2.90 -9.82 3.36
N VAL A 276 -2.06 -10.32 4.25
CA VAL A 276 -0.63 -10.06 4.22
C VAL A 276 -0.03 -10.95 3.14
N LYS A 277 0.66 -10.36 2.16
CA LYS A 277 1.28 -11.08 1.03
C LYS A 277 2.76 -11.33 1.26
N PHE A 278 3.47 -10.32 1.78
CA PHE A 278 4.90 -10.42 2.07
C PHE A 278 5.25 -9.80 3.41
N ILE A 279 6.36 -10.28 3.98
CA ILE A 279 7.00 -9.72 5.18
C ILE A 279 8.47 -9.45 4.92
N GLY A 280 8.94 -8.28 5.36
CA GLY A 280 10.35 -7.89 5.36
C GLY A 280 10.99 -8.22 6.70
N VAL A 281 12.01 -9.10 6.67
CA VAL A 281 12.67 -9.66 7.84
C VAL A 281 14.16 -9.36 7.91
N GLY A 282 14.60 -8.32 7.20
CA GLY A 282 15.99 -7.86 7.16
C GLY A 282 16.28 -6.94 5.99
N GLU A 283 17.56 -6.62 5.76
CA GLU A 283 18.03 -5.63 4.77
C GLU A 283 18.49 -6.27 3.44
N GLY A 284 18.76 -7.55 3.39
CA GLY A 284 19.22 -8.26 2.20
C GLY A 284 18.15 -8.38 1.11
N LEU A 285 18.58 -8.67 -0.13
CA LEU A 285 17.66 -8.91 -1.27
C LEU A 285 16.68 -10.04 -0.96
N ASP A 286 17.16 -11.10 -0.35
CA ASP A 286 16.35 -12.28 -0.01
C ASP A 286 15.55 -12.14 1.30
N ASP A 287 15.55 -10.96 1.94
CA ASP A 287 14.88 -10.78 3.21
C ASP A 287 13.44 -10.24 3.08
N LEU A 288 12.88 -10.29 1.87
CA LEU A 288 11.45 -10.22 1.62
C LEU A 288 10.93 -11.65 1.44
N GLN A 289 10.05 -12.09 2.35
CA GLN A 289 9.53 -13.44 2.35
C GLN A 289 8.02 -13.42 2.09
N PRO A 290 7.49 -14.36 1.31
CA PRO A 290 6.04 -14.56 1.27
C PRO A 290 5.49 -14.80 2.67
N PHE A 291 4.29 -14.32 2.93
CA PHE A 291 3.66 -14.54 4.23
C PHE A 291 3.02 -15.93 4.27
N SER A 292 3.37 -16.69 5.31
CA SER A 292 2.68 -17.93 5.67
C SER A 292 2.11 -17.78 7.07
N ALA A 293 0.80 -17.88 7.18
CA ALA A 293 0.04 -17.74 8.43
C ALA A 293 0.50 -18.77 9.46
N GLU A 294 0.67 -20.02 9.03
CA GLU A 294 1.09 -21.11 9.88
C GLU A 294 2.53 -20.93 10.38
N THR A 295 3.47 -20.58 9.48
CA THR A 295 4.87 -20.30 9.84
C THR A 295 4.97 -19.10 10.77
N PHE A 296 4.18 -18.04 10.51
CA PHE A 296 4.19 -16.84 11.34
C PHE A 296 3.64 -17.15 12.75
N ALA A 297 2.50 -17.82 12.86
CA ALA A 297 1.94 -18.25 14.14
C ALA A 297 2.91 -19.16 14.92
N ALA A 298 3.51 -20.15 14.25
CA ALA A 298 4.52 -21.02 14.88
C ALA A 298 5.72 -20.23 15.40
N SER A 299 6.20 -19.25 14.62
CA SER A 299 7.33 -18.39 15.00
C SER A 299 7.02 -17.48 16.19
N LEU A 300 5.77 -17.00 16.34
CA LEU A 300 5.37 -16.20 17.50
C LEU A 300 5.37 -16.98 18.81
N PHE A 301 5.10 -18.30 18.77
CA PHE A 301 5.00 -19.14 19.95
C PHE A 301 6.20 -20.08 20.17
N ASP A 302 7.31 -19.85 19.46
CA ASP A 302 8.54 -20.65 19.53
C ASP A 302 8.32 -22.15 19.32
N VAL A 303 7.46 -22.48 18.37
CA VAL A 303 7.16 -23.88 17.99
C VAL A 303 7.73 -24.12 16.59
N GLU A 304 8.20 -25.34 16.33
CA GLU A 304 8.61 -25.71 14.98
C GLU A 304 7.43 -25.62 14.02
N ALA A 305 7.62 -24.84 12.94
CA ALA A 305 6.63 -24.80 11.86
C ALA A 305 6.62 -26.17 11.15
N PRO A 306 5.47 -26.63 10.65
CA PRO A 306 5.38 -27.85 9.87
C PRO A 306 6.32 -27.84 8.67
N GLU A 307 6.87 -28.99 8.31
CA GLU A 307 7.79 -29.11 7.17
C GLU A 307 7.10 -28.70 5.85
N ASP A 308 5.81 -28.89 5.73
CA ASP A 308 5.01 -28.57 4.55
C ASP A 308 4.85 -27.05 4.33
N ALA A 309 4.91 -26.24 5.38
CA ALA A 309 4.89 -24.77 5.29
C ALA A 309 6.15 -24.21 4.61
N SER A 310 7.21 -25.02 4.46
CA SER A 310 8.44 -24.63 3.76
C SER A 310 8.34 -24.72 2.23
N ASN A 311 7.28 -25.33 1.70
CA ASN A 311 7.04 -25.53 0.27
C ASN A 311 6.08 -24.46 -0.30
N TYR A 312 5.94 -23.31 0.37
CA TYR A 312 5.21 -22.18 -0.17
C TYR A 312 5.93 -21.66 -1.43
N GLU A 313 5.52 -22.16 -2.57
CA GLU A 313 5.80 -21.54 -3.85
C GLU A 313 4.65 -20.58 -4.12
N PRO A 314 4.89 -19.26 -4.14
CA PRO A 314 3.91 -18.33 -4.65
C PRO A 314 3.81 -18.57 -6.14
N ILE A 315 2.72 -19.14 -6.52
CA ILE A 315 2.52 -19.67 -7.86
C ILE A 315 1.97 -18.52 -8.71
N ILE A 316 2.78 -18.07 -9.66
CA ILE A 316 2.22 -17.53 -10.89
C ILE A 316 1.77 -18.77 -11.68
N THR A 317 0.60 -19.28 -11.39
CA THR A 317 -0.01 -20.36 -12.16
C THR A 317 -0.77 -19.74 -13.30
N VAL A 318 -0.37 -20.09 -14.52
CA VAL A 318 -1.20 -19.82 -15.70
C VAL A 318 -2.41 -20.76 -15.62
N ASN A 319 -3.52 -20.27 -15.12
CA ASN A 319 -4.79 -20.98 -15.17
C ASN A 319 -5.40 -20.78 -16.57
N GLU A 320 -5.10 -21.73 -17.48
CA GLU A 320 -5.52 -21.65 -18.89
C GLU A 320 -7.04 -21.54 -19.06
N GLU A 321 -7.84 -22.13 -18.15
CA GLU A 321 -9.31 -22.06 -18.21
C GLU A 321 -9.79 -20.64 -17.84
N ARG A 322 -9.21 -20.04 -16.81
CA ARG A 322 -9.49 -18.65 -16.43
C ARG A 322 -9.06 -17.70 -17.53
N LEU A 323 -7.85 -17.87 -18.07
CA LEU A 323 -7.31 -17.06 -19.16
C LEU A 323 -8.21 -17.13 -20.41
N ALA A 324 -8.71 -18.31 -20.75
CA ALA A 324 -9.63 -18.49 -21.88
C ALA A 324 -10.97 -17.79 -21.64
N ARG A 325 -11.51 -17.90 -20.42
CA ARG A 325 -12.74 -17.21 -20.02
C ARG A 325 -12.58 -15.69 -20.03
N ASP A 326 -11.51 -15.17 -19.44
CA ASP A 326 -11.25 -13.75 -19.37
C ASP A 326 -11.01 -13.13 -20.76
N LYS A 327 -10.33 -13.85 -21.67
CA LYS A 327 -10.21 -13.47 -23.09
C LYS A 327 -11.55 -13.48 -23.82
N ALA A 328 -12.41 -14.44 -23.55
CA ALA A 328 -13.74 -14.51 -24.17
C ALA A 328 -14.66 -13.37 -23.67
N GLU A 329 -14.61 -13.07 -22.38
CA GLU A 329 -15.34 -11.94 -21.79
C GLU A 329 -14.83 -10.59 -22.32
N ALA A 330 -13.51 -10.47 -22.46
CA ALA A 330 -12.86 -9.32 -23.05
C ALA A 330 -13.31 -9.07 -24.49
N ALA A 331 -13.31 -10.10 -25.30
CA ALA A 331 -13.78 -10.02 -26.69
C ALA A 331 -15.26 -9.64 -26.75
N ALA A 332 -16.09 -10.16 -25.85
CA ALA A 332 -17.50 -9.81 -25.75
C ALA A 332 -17.73 -8.34 -25.39
N ARG A 333 -16.95 -7.80 -24.43
CA ARG A 333 -17.01 -6.38 -24.04
C ARG A 333 -16.59 -5.46 -25.18
N GLU A 334 -15.53 -5.83 -25.93
CA GLU A 334 -15.06 -5.04 -27.07
C GLU A 334 -16.11 -5.00 -28.19
N VAL A 335 -16.74 -6.13 -28.49
CA VAL A 335 -17.86 -6.17 -29.47
C VAL A 335 -19.06 -5.33 -29.01
N ALA A 336 -19.38 -5.36 -27.70
CA ALA A 336 -20.44 -4.53 -27.15
C ALA A 336 -20.12 -3.02 -27.24
N ARG A 337 -18.85 -2.64 -26.98
CA ARG A 337 -18.38 -1.25 -27.12
C ARG A 337 -18.47 -0.77 -28.56
N GLN A 338 -17.97 -1.55 -29.51
CA GLN A 338 -18.03 -1.22 -30.95
C GLN A 338 -19.47 -1.07 -31.44
N LYS A 339 -20.37 -1.90 -30.92
CA LYS A 339 -21.79 -1.79 -31.23
C LYS A 339 -22.41 -0.51 -30.71
N LEU A 340 -22.07 -0.12 -29.47
CA LEU A 340 -22.55 1.12 -28.86
C LEU A 340 -22.02 2.35 -29.61
N GLU A 341 -20.75 2.38 -29.99
CA GLU A 341 -20.11 3.44 -30.77
C GLU A 341 -20.76 3.54 -32.18
N ALA A 342 -21.08 2.40 -32.79
CA ALA A 342 -21.77 2.38 -34.08
C ALA A 342 -23.21 2.89 -33.98
N GLU A 343 -23.97 2.54 -32.93
CA GLU A 343 -25.31 3.04 -32.67
C GLU A 343 -25.33 4.55 -32.39
N GLU A 344 -24.35 5.05 -31.62
CA GLU A 344 -24.20 6.48 -31.33
C GLU A 344 -23.84 7.27 -32.58
N LYS A 345 -22.97 6.76 -33.45
CA LYS A 345 -22.61 7.38 -34.72
C LYS A 345 -23.80 7.41 -35.66
N ALA A 346 -24.56 6.31 -35.75
CA ALA A 346 -25.80 6.25 -36.58
C ALA A 346 -26.86 7.23 -36.08
N ARG A 347 -27.01 7.40 -34.77
CA ARG A 347 -27.91 8.40 -34.17
C ARG A 347 -27.51 9.82 -34.52
N LEU A 348 -26.21 10.15 -34.42
CA LEU A 348 -25.67 11.47 -34.80
C LEU A 348 -25.82 11.77 -36.29
N GLU A 349 -25.68 10.75 -37.15
CA GLU A 349 -25.90 10.89 -38.59
C GLU A 349 -27.40 11.10 -38.91
N ALA A 350 -28.30 10.40 -38.21
CA ALA A 350 -29.74 10.58 -38.36
C ALA A 350 -30.20 11.97 -37.85
N GLU A 351 -29.63 12.49 -36.78
CA GLU A 351 -29.91 13.83 -36.25
C GLU A 351 -29.50 14.93 -37.23
N LYS A 352 -28.31 14.80 -37.85
CA LYS A 352 -27.81 15.74 -38.88
C LYS A 352 -28.65 15.69 -40.15
N LEU A 353 -29.17 14.51 -40.56
CA LEU A 353 -30.09 14.39 -41.70
C LEU A 353 -31.44 15.05 -41.41
N ALA A 354 -31.98 14.86 -40.21
CA ALA A 354 -33.22 15.50 -39.79
C ALA A 354 -33.10 17.03 -39.70
N GLU A 355 -31.97 17.56 -39.26
CA GLU A 355 -31.67 19.01 -39.29
C GLU A 355 -31.56 19.53 -40.73
N ALA A 356 -30.96 18.78 -41.66
CA ALA A 356 -30.82 19.18 -43.05
C ALA A 356 -32.20 19.16 -43.78
N GLU A 357 -33.09 18.22 -43.50
CA GLU A 357 -34.43 18.17 -44.05
C GLU A 357 -35.36 19.26 -43.49
N SER A 358 -35.09 19.80 -42.31
CA SER A 358 -35.89 20.89 -41.72
C SER A 358 -35.58 22.28 -42.32
N ILE A 359 -34.56 22.40 -43.19
CA ILE A 359 -34.14 23.69 -43.83
C ILE A 359 -34.72 23.84 -45.24
N GLU A 360 -35.34 22.79 -45.83
CA GLU A 360 -36.08 22.92 -47.10
C GLU A 360 -37.54 23.34 -46.86
N GLU A 361 -37.78 24.66 -46.63
CA GLU A 361 -39.12 25.26 -46.84
C GLU A 361 -39.35 25.44 -48.33
N PRO A 362 -40.60 25.15 -48.85
CA PRO A 362 -40.89 25.27 -50.27
C PRO A 362 -40.90 26.74 -50.69
N VAL A 363 -40.09 27.05 -51.70
CA VAL A 363 -40.18 28.29 -52.44
C VAL A 363 -41.52 28.34 -53.16
N ILE A 364 -42.44 29.20 -52.69
CA ILE A 364 -43.65 29.54 -53.40
C ILE A 364 -43.28 30.48 -54.53
N GLU A 365 -43.31 29.97 -55.79
CA GLU A 365 -43.30 30.84 -57.00
C GLU A 365 -44.57 31.67 -57.00
N SER A 366 -44.43 33.00 -56.89
CA SER A 366 -45.40 33.99 -57.25
C SER A 366 -44.89 34.80 -58.41
N GLU A 367 -45.61 34.80 -59.53
CA GLU A 367 -45.38 35.56 -60.78
C GLU A 367 -45.30 37.07 -60.54
N PRO A 368 -44.66 37.83 -61.44
CA PRO A 368 -44.39 39.26 -61.27
C PRO A 368 -45.56 40.10 -61.81
N ASP A 369 -46.07 40.97 -60.97
CA ASP A 369 -46.80 42.15 -61.45
C ASP A 369 -45.99 43.41 -61.24
N THR A 370 -45.70 44.06 -62.38
CA THR A 370 -45.11 45.37 -62.60
C THR A 370 -45.86 46.48 -61.91
N ILE A 371 -45.18 47.32 -61.13
CA ILE A 371 -45.44 48.77 -61.10
C ILE A 371 -44.12 49.52 -60.77
N GLU A 372 -43.66 50.37 -61.67
CA GLU A 372 -42.66 51.42 -61.49
C GLU A 372 -43.21 52.44 -60.51
N GLU A 373 -42.36 52.91 -59.56
CA GLU A 373 -42.26 54.37 -59.28
C GLU A 373 -41.13 54.63 -58.31
N GLU A 374 -40.36 55.55 -58.73
CA GLU A 374 -39.25 56.26 -58.10
C GLU A 374 -39.46 56.60 -56.60
N PHE A 375 -38.43 56.51 -55.79
CA PHE A 375 -37.98 57.68 -55.03
C PHE A 375 -36.57 57.43 -54.46
N GLU A 376 -35.76 58.42 -54.58
CA GLU A 376 -34.38 58.67 -54.16
C GLU A 376 -34.24 58.65 -52.61
N GLU A 377 -32.95 58.51 -52.25
CA GLU A 377 -32.30 58.95 -51.00
C GLU A 377 -32.63 58.14 -49.72
N THR A 378 -31.70 57.65 -49.01
CA THR A 378 -30.46 58.13 -48.41
C THR A 378 -29.73 56.98 -47.78
N ILE A 379 -28.43 56.93 -47.96
CA ILE A 379 -27.49 56.04 -47.34
C ILE A 379 -27.31 56.53 -45.91
N GLU A 380 -27.74 55.73 -44.92
CA GLU A 380 -27.20 55.79 -43.57
C GLU A 380 -26.63 54.40 -43.17
N GLU A 381 -25.34 54.39 -42.98
CA GLU A 381 -24.62 53.25 -42.42
C GLU A 381 -25.08 53.02 -40.98
N PRO A 382 -25.33 51.79 -40.56
CA PRO A 382 -25.53 51.51 -39.16
C PRO A 382 -24.19 51.45 -38.43
N GLU A 383 -24.06 52.26 -37.42
CA GLU A 383 -23.01 52.29 -36.41
C GLU A 383 -22.86 50.90 -35.75
N ILE A 384 -21.62 50.48 -35.75
CA ILE A 384 -21.17 49.33 -34.96
C ILE A 384 -21.24 49.75 -33.49
N ILE A 385 -22.18 49.22 -32.74
CA ILE A 385 -22.19 49.31 -31.29
C ILE A 385 -21.22 48.23 -30.79
N GLU A 386 -20.02 48.62 -30.43
CA GLU A 386 -19.13 47.86 -29.57
C GLU A 386 -19.76 47.80 -28.15
N GLU A 387 -20.29 46.67 -27.76
CA GLU A 387 -20.59 46.37 -26.36
C GLU A 387 -19.27 46.19 -25.61
N GLU A 388 -18.90 47.23 -24.87
CA GLU A 388 -17.90 47.18 -23.82
C GLU A 388 -18.29 46.11 -22.79
N LEU A 389 -17.55 45.01 -22.77
CA LEU A 389 -17.52 44.11 -21.63
C LEU A 389 -16.81 44.83 -20.48
N ALA A 390 -17.59 45.24 -19.50
CA ALA A 390 -17.11 45.81 -18.26
C ALA A 390 -16.13 44.86 -17.57
N ASP A 391 -14.93 45.35 -17.44
CA ASP A 391 -13.84 44.87 -16.61
C ASP A 391 -14.28 45.01 -15.13
N GLU A 392 -14.65 43.88 -14.49
CA GLU A 392 -14.81 43.81 -13.04
C GLU A 392 -13.43 43.81 -12.42
N SER A 393 -13.08 45.00 -11.92
CA SER A 393 -11.91 45.34 -11.12
C SER A 393 -11.61 44.27 -10.06
N GLU A 394 -10.41 43.70 -10.16
CA GLU A 394 -9.71 43.04 -9.07
C GLU A 394 -9.51 44.04 -7.93
N GLU A 395 -10.12 43.79 -6.79
CA GLU A 395 -9.72 44.42 -5.52
C GLU A 395 -8.31 43.92 -5.16
N PRO A 396 -7.39 44.81 -4.76
CA PRO A 396 -6.06 44.42 -4.35
C PRO A 396 -6.14 43.71 -2.99
N VAL A 397 -5.70 42.45 -2.97
CA VAL A 397 -5.42 41.71 -1.72
C VAL A 397 -4.26 42.46 -1.03
N GLU A 398 -4.53 43.03 0.15
CA GLU A 398 -3.51 43.60 1.03
C GLU A 398 -2.50 42.47 1.39
N GLU A 399 -1.28 42.62 0.92
CA GLU A 399 -0.10 41.93 1.39
C GLU A 399 0.08 42.26 2.86
N ILE A 400 -0.27 41.34 3.76
CA ILE A 400 0.14 41.41 5.17
C ILE A 400 1.65 41.15 5.19
N ILE A 401 2.42 42.20 5.25
CA ILE A 401 3.85 42.17 5.54
C ILE A 401 3.98 41.76 6.99
N GLU A 402 4.33 40.50 7.26
CA GLU A 402 4.82 40.07 8.55
C GLU A 402 6.17 40.75 8.80
N GLU A 403 6.22 41.63 9.79
CA GLU A 403 7.46 42.18 10.32
C GLU A 403 8.33 41.03 10.87
N PRO A 404 9.66 41.07 10.64
CA PRO A 404 10.55 40.06 11.21
C PRO A 404 10.60 40.23 12.74
N VAL A 405 10.21 39.18 13.44
CA VAL A 405 10.38 39.07 14.89
C VAL A 405 11.89 39.04 15.17
N GLU A 406 12.39 40.09 15.83
CA GLU A 406 13.75 40.14 16.39
C GLU A 406 13.96 38.96 17.36
N GLU A 407 14.88 38.07 16.98
CA GLU A 407 15.40 37.06 17.90
C GLU A 407 16.21 37.74 19.02
N GLU A 408 15.71 37.72 20.23
CA GLU A 408 16.51 38.03 21.42
C GLU A 408 17.68 37.04 21.55
N PRO A 409 18.88 37.50 21.91
CA PRO A 409 20.05 36.64 22.02
C PRO A 409 19.89 35.72 23.25
N LYS A 410 19.88 34.41 23.00
CA LYS A 410 19.97 33.38 24.05
C LYS A 410 21.30 33.51 24.81
N GLU A 411 21.22 33.89 26.10
CA GLU A 411 22.33 33.82 27.04
C GLU A 411 22.94 32.40 27.07
N GLU A 412 24.21 32.32 26.75
CA GLU A 412 25.04 31.13 26.98
C GLU A 412 25.13 30.85 28.50
N LYS A 413 24.36 29.87 28.97
CA LYS A 413 24.61 29.26 30.29
C LYS A 413 25.87 28.39 30.20
N LYS A 414 26.95 28.88 30.76
CA LYS A 414 28.16 28.13 31.06
C LYS A 414 27.79 26.84 31.80
N ALA A 415 28.24 25.71 31.23
CA ALA A 415 28.20 24.41 31.89
C ALA A 415 29.08 24.45 33.15
N GLU A 416 28.45 24.29 34.33
CA GLU A 416 29.14 23.99 35.57
C GLU A 416 29.56 22.51 35.60
N GLU A 417 30.82 22.28 35.82
CA GLU A 417 31.41 20.95 36.09
C GLU A 417 30.81 20.32 37.36
N PRO A 418 30.49 19.01 37.37
CA PRO A 418 30.02 18.38 38.60
C PRO A 418 31.14 18.18 39.62
N LYS A 419 31.02 18.86 40.74
CA LYS A 419 31.87 18.69 41.94
C LYS A 419 31.83 17.24 42.42
N LYS A 420 33.00 16.61 42.50
CA LYS A 420 33.26 15.32 43.17
C LYS A 420 32.86 15.42 44.65
N LYS A 421 31.81 14.75 45.07
CA LYS A 421 31.52 14.47 46.49
C LYS A 421 32.46 13.37 46.99
N LYS A 422 33.38 13.73 47.84
CA LYS A 422 34.09 12.83 48.76
C LYS A 422 33.08 12.41 49.87
N GLY A 423 32.77 11.17 49.99
CA GLY A 423 32.14 10.55 51.16
C GLY A 423 32.76 9.18 51.31
N PHE A 424 33.65 9.04 52.20
CA PHE A 424 33.63 8.61 53.58
C PHE A 424 32.89 7.25 53.74
N PHE A 425 33.63 6.17 53.54
CA PHE A 425 33.52 4.94 54.32
C PHE A 425 34.88 4.24 54.32
N SER A 426 35.67 4.45 55.37
CA SER A 426 36.77 3.63 55.77
C SER A 426 36.25 2.61 56.78
N GLY A 427 36.67 1.40 56.65
CA GLY A 427 36.71 0.52 57.76
C GLY A 427 36.29 -0.93 57.54
N LEU A 428 37.23 -1.79 57.81
CA LEU A 428 37.12 -3.22 58.14
C LEU A 428 36.86 -4.21 56.97
N PHE A 429 37.81 -4.93 56.51
CA PHE A 429 38.41 -6.12 57.13
C PHE A 429 39.67 -6.54 56.38
N SER A 430 40.78 -6.56 57.13
CA SER A 430 41.99 -7.31 56.83
C SER A 430 41.71 -8.80 57.09
N GLY A 431 42.14 -9.66 56.20
CA GLY A 431 42.11 -11.08 56.36
C GLY A 431 43.00 -11.76 55.33
N SER A 432 44.27 -11.91 55.67
CA SER A 432 45.30 -12.70 55.01
C SER A 432 44.88 -14.18 54.92
N GLY A 433 45.27 -14.83 53.82
CA GLY A 433 45.20 -16.29 53.68
C GLY A 433 45.79 -16.75 52.36
N GLU A 434 47.14 -16.78 52.30
CA GLU A 434 47.86 -17.68 51.38
C GLU A 434 47.42 -19.10 51.61
N TYR A 435 47.24 -19.89 50.55
CA TYR A 435 47.76 -21.27 50.47
C TYR A 435 47.73 -21.78 49.01
N GLU A 436 48.89 -22.27 48.63
CA GLU A 436 49.26 -23.06 47.46
C GLU A 436 48.40 -24.33 47.29
N GLY A 437 48.34 -24.78 46.01
CA GLY A 437 47.82 -26.11 45.66
C GLY A 437 47.40 -26.14 44.18
#